data_4bf9f5ce3ede32a08460dc37f308e4d5
#
_entry.id   4bf9f5ce3ede32a08460dc37f308e4d5
#
_cell.length_a   1.000
_cell.length_b   1.000
_cell.length_c   1.000
_cell.angle_alpha   90.00
_cell.angle_beta   90.00
_cell.angle_gamma   90.00
#
_symmetry.space_group_name_H-M   'P 1'
#
loop_
_entity.id
_entity.type
_entity.pdbx_description
1 polymer ?
#
loop_
_entity_poly.entity_id
_entity_poly.type
_entity_poly.pdbx_seq_one_letter_code
_entity_poly.pdbx_strand_id
1 'polypeptide(L)'
;PSAGASSGGTSGTSGQSSGGSGGVTVIKHEVVGPYDTVQLAATNPKALEDWLKANLFVIPGDVQPVVDQYVNEHFNFLALRLVPNKGIQDMRPVRVTTKGANIALPLRMVAAGTGSTVGISLWVIGEGRYEPQNYGSFIIDDNDLGWDVPNQTSNYKAVRAALTAKGNNSVWEIESSTFLNTNQLYSTVVYSSGNTS
;
A
#
# COMPACT_ATOMS: atom_id res chain seq x y z
N PRO A 1 -63.48 -1.36 -3.97
CA PRO A 1 -62.40 -1.38 -4.94
C PRO A 1 -61.08 -1.58 -4.22
N SER A 2 -60.45 -2.64 -4.62
CA SER A 2 -59.35 -3.36 -4.00
C SER A 2 -58.03 -2.65 -4.03
N ALA A 3 -57.35 -2.69 -2.88
CA ALA A 3 -55.96 -2.30 -2.70
C ALA A 3 -55.06 -3.45 -3.14
N GLY A 4 -54.12 -3.16 -4.06
CA GLY A 4 -53.02 -4.05 -4.41
C GLY A 4 -51.80 -3.78 -3.52
N ALA A 5 -51.40 -4.75 -2.73
CA ALA A 5 -50.18 -4.73 -1.95
C ALA A 5 -48.98 -5.17 -2.84
N SER A 6 -48.01 -4.28 -3.01
CA SER A 6 -46.71 -4.58 -3.63
C SER A 6 -45.73 -5.02 -2.54
N SER A 7 -45.31 -6.27 -2.58
CA SER A 7 -44.28 -6.82 -1.69
C SER A 7 -42.89 -6.40 -2.21
N GLY A 8 -42.23 -5.52 -1.48
CA GLY A 8 -40.82 -5.22 -1.67
C GLY A 8 -39.95 -6.36 -1.17
N GLY A 9 -39.27 -7.03 -2.10
CA GLY A 9 -38.24 -8.00 -1.75
C GLY A 9 -36.99 -7.33 -1.21
N THR A 10 -36.73 -7.47 0.07
CA THR A 10 -35.45 -7.20 0.68
C THR A 10 -34.47 -8.31 0.32
N SER A 11 -33.56 -8.03 -0.60
CA SER A 11 -32.39 -8.89 -0.83
C SER A 11 -31.49 -8.84 0.41
N GLY A 12 -31.62 -9.85 1.24
CA GLY A 12 -30.75 -10.06 2.38
C GLY A 12 -29.34 -10.33 1.91
N THR A 13 -28.43 -9.40 2.22
CA THR A 13 -27.01 -9.66 2.17
C THR A 13 -26.69 -10.67 3.27
N SER A 14 -26.52 -11.92 2.88
CA SER A 14 -26.03 -12.98 3.75
C SER A 14 -24.58 -12.67 4.11
N GLY A 15 -24.37 -12.06 5.27
CA GLY A 15 -23.09 -12.02 5.94
C GLY A 15 -22.65 -13.44 6.27
N GLN A 16 -21.82 -14.01 5.43
CA GLN A 16 -21.20 -15.31 5.66
C GLN A 16 -20.16 -15.14 6.76
N SER A 17 -20.53 -15.41 8.01
CA SER A 17 -19.59 -15.59 9.10
C SER A 17 -18.81 -16.88 8.82
N SER A 18 -17.61 -16.71 8.23
CA SER A 18 -16.70 -17.79 7.97
C SER A 18 -16.10 -18.29 9.29
N GLY A 19 -16.37 -19.52 9.63
CA GLY A 19 -15.71 -20.24 10.72
C GLY A 19 -14.20 -20.23 10.53
N GLY A 20 -13.45 -19.87 11.59
CA GLY A 20 -12.01 -19.91 11.59
C GLY A 20 -11.52 -21.34 11.41
N SER A 21 -10.85 -21.64 10.31
CA SER A 21 -10.10 -22.87 10.12
C SER A 21 -8.73 -22.67 10.77
N GLY A 22 -8.50 -23.33 11.92
CA GLY A 22 -7.18 -23.61 12.48
C GLY A 22 -6.12 -22.49 12.47
N GLY A 23 -6.45 -21.25 12.94
CA GLY A 23 -5.46 -20.18 13.06
C GLY A 23 -5.58 -19.05 12.03
N VAL A 24 -6.57 -19.07 11.13
CA VAL A 24 -6.89 -17.98 10.21
C VAL A 24 -8.32 -17.53 10.39
N THR A 25 -8.52 -16.23 10.49
CA THR A 25 -9.84 -15.59 10.56
C THR A 25 -10.03 -14.71 9.33
N VAL A 26 -11.09 -14.93 8.57
CA VAL A 26 -11.52 -14.04 7.50
C VAL A 26 -12.28 -12.87 8.13
N ILE A 27 -11.71 -11.66 8.04
CA ILE A 27 -12.30 -10.43 8.57
C ILE A 27 -13.34 -9.90 7.57
N LYS A 28 -12.97 -9.88 6.29
CA LYS A 28 -13.83 -9.37 5.22
C LYS A 28 -13.46 -10.01 3.89
N HIS A 29 -14.46 -10.26 3.07
CA HIS A 29 -14.28 -10.70 1.67
C HIS A 29 -15.19 -9.84 0.79
N GLU A 30 -14.61 -9.20 -0.22
CA GLU A 30 -15.37 -8.33 -1.13
C GLU A 30 -14.67 -8.22 -2.48
N VAL A 31 -15.45 -7.94 -3.52
CA VAL A 31 -14.92 -7.57 -4.83
C VAL A 31 -14.91 -6.04 -4.92
N VAL A 32 -13.71 -5.48 -5.15
CA VAL A 32 -13.49 -4.03 -5.27
C VAL A 32 -12.82 -3.72 -6.60
N GLY A 33 -13.55 -3.10 -7.51
CA GLY A 33 -13.06 -2.86 -8.86
C GLY A 33 -12.65 -4.17 -9.56
N PRO A 34 -11.41 -4.28 -10.06
CA PRO A 34 -10.96 -5.50 -10.73
C PRO A 34 -10.43 -6.57 -9.76
N TYR A 35 -10.54 -6.36 -8.46
CA TYR A 35 -9.94 -7.23 -7.46
C TYR A 35 -10.96 -8.01 -6.65
N ASP A 36 -10.70 -9.30 -6.49
CA ASP A 36 -11.26 -10.13 -5.43
C ASP A 36 -10.33 -9.97 -4.20
N THR A 37 -10.86 -9.43 -3.10
CA THR A 37 -10.08 -9.00 -1.93
C THR A 37 -10.54 -9.73 -0.69
N VAL A 38 -9.58 -10.22 0.11
CA VAL A 38 -9.85 -10.86 1.39
C VAL A 38 -8.95 -10.27 2.47
N GLN A 39 -9.58 -9.80 3.54
CA GLN A 39 -8.86 -9.35 4.75
C GLN A 39 -8.78 -10.51 5.73
N LEU A 40 -7.58 -10.80 6.20
CA LEU A 40 -7.26 -11.94 7.03
C LEU A 40 -6.51 -11.52 8.29
N ALA A 41 -6.84 -12.16 9.40
CA ALA A 41 -5.96 -12.23 10.56
C ALA A 41 -5.46 -13.67 10.70
N ALA A 42 -4.20 -13.85 11.04
CA ALA A 42 -3.59 -15.15 11.24
C ALA A 42 -2.74 -15.17 12.52
N THR A 43 -2.79 -16.29 13.23
CA THR A 43 -1.97 -16.54 14.42
C THR A 43 -0.88 -17.58 14.17
N ASN A 44 -0.92 -18.23 12.99
CA ASN A 44 0.03 -19.25 12.61
C ASN A 44 0.40 -19.10 11.13
N PRO A 45 1.69 -18.96 10.79
CA PRO A 45 2.14 -18.79 9.41
C PRO A 45 1.72 -19.94 8.48
N LYS A 46 1.85 -21.18 8.94
CA LYS A 46 1.50 -22.36 8.14
C LYS A 46 -0.01 -22.39 7.84
N ALA A 47 -0.84 -22.05 8.82
CA ALA A 47 -2.29 -21.99 8.60
C ALA A 47 -2.66 -20.93 7.57
N LEU A 48 -1.97 -19.77 7.58
CA LEU A 48 -2.17 -18.72 6.56
C LEU A 48 -1.75 -19.19 5.17
N GLU A 49 -0.59 -19.83 5.06
CA GLU A 49 -0.09 -20.40 3.80
C GLU A 49 -1.10 -21.41 3.21
N ASP A 50 -1.56 -22.36 4.04
CA ASP A 50 -2.50 -23.39 3.62
C ASP A 50 -3.86 -22.79 3.23
N TRP A 51 -4.34 -21.79 3.98
CA TRP A 51 -5.57 -21.08 3.65
C TRP A 51 -5.45 -20.34 2.31
N LEU A 52 -4.36 -19.62 2.09
CA LEU A 52 -4.12 -18.88 0.85
C LEU A 52 -4.05 -19.81 -0.35
N LYS A 53 -3.34 -20.94 -0.24
CA LYS A 53 -3.27 -21.98 -1.28
C LYS A 53 -4.65 -22.60 -1.58
N ALA A 54 -5.39 -22.94 -0.54
CA ALA A 54 -6.73 -23.52 -0.68
C ALA A 54 -7.71 -22.54 -1.36
N ASN A 55 -7.50 -21.24 -1.22
CA ASN A 55 -8.31 -20.19 -1.84
C ASN A 55 -7.67 -19.61 -3.10
N LEU A 56 -6.71 -20.32 -3.70
CA LEU A 56 -6.09 -19.98 -5.00
C LEU A 56 -5.30 -18.66 -4.99
N PHE A 57 -4.79 -18.25 -3.85
CA PHE A 57 -3.78 -17.20 -3.75
C PHE A 57 -2.39 -17.85 -3.80
N VAL A 58 -1.54 -17.37 -4.69
CA VAL A 58 -0.19 -17.89 -4.85
C VAL A 58 0.79 -16.95 -4.15
N ILE A 59 1.58 -17.51 -3.22
CA ILE A 59 2.68 -16.80 -2.59
C ILE A 59 3.98 -17.35 -3.18
N PRO A 60 4.84 -16.51 -3.79
CA PRO A 60 6.18 -16.92 -4.17
C PRO A 60 6.98 -17.41 -2.96
N GLY A 61 7.81 -18.43 -3.14
CA GLY A 61 8.52 -19.05 -2.01
C GLY A 61 9.53 -18.14 -1.31
N ASP A 62 10.07 -17.15 -2.02
CA ASP A 62 10.96 -16.12 -1.51
C ASP A 62 10.25 -15.08 -0.62
N VAL A 63 8.93 -14.95 -0.76
CA VAL A 63 8.09 -14.05 0.05
C VAL A 63 7.65 -14.70 1.36
N GLN A 64 7.60 -16.04 1.42
CA GLN A 64 7.09 -16.78 2.58
C GLN A 64 7.78 -16.40 3.92
N PRO A 65 9.10 -16.27 4.02
CA PRO A 65 9.74 -15.87 5.29
C PRO A 65 9.30 -14.50 5.80
N VAL A 66 8.97 -13.59 4.88
CA VAL A 66 8.46 -12.25 5.22
C VAL A 66 7.03 -12.33 5.73
N VAL A 67 6.20 -13.16 5.11
CA VAL A 67 4.82 -13.43 5.57
C VAL A 67 4.85 -14.01 6.99
N ASP A 68 5.71 -15.00 7.23
CA ASP A 68 5.87 -15.64 8.54
C ASP A 68 6.25 -14.63 9.63
N GLN A 69 7.15 -13.70 9.29
CA GLN A 69 7.54 -12.65 10.22
C GLN A 69 6.37 -11.71 10.55
N TYR A 70 5.58 -11.28 9.56
CA TYR A 70 4.41 -10.43 9.80
C TYR A 70 3.30 -11.14 10.59
N VAL A 71 3.10 -12.45 10.41
CA VAL A 71 2.19 -13.23 11.26
C VAL A 71 2.64 -13.22 12.72
N ASN A 72 3.94 -13.45 12.96
CA ASN A 72 4.52 -13.43 14.30
C ASN A 72 4.47 -12.03 14.95
N GLU A 73 4.51 -10.97 14.15
CA GLU A 73 4.32 -9.58 14.58
C GLU A 73 2.83 -9.18 14.68
N HIS A 74 1.89 -10.11 14.49
CA HIS A 74 0.44 -9.92 14.59
C HIS A 74 -0.16 -8.90 13.60
N PHE A 75 0.43 -8.79 12.42
CA PHE A 75 -0.16 -8.00 11.33
C PHE A 75 -1.37 -8.70 10.72
N ASN A 76 -2.34 -7.91 10.29
CA ASN A 76 -3.42 -8.37 9.43
C ASN A 76 -2.98 -8.32 7.97
N PHE A 77 -3.59 -9.15 7.14
CA PHE A 77 -3.25 -9.31 5.73
C PHE A 77 -4.40 -8.87 4.83
N LEU A 78 -4.05 -8.28 3.70
CA LEU A 78 -4.96 -8.04 2.60
C LEU A 78 -4.48 -8.86 1.41
N ALA A 79 -5.17 -9.96 1.13
CA ALA A 79 -4.93 -10.76 -0.06
C ALA A 79 -5.76 -10.20 -1.23
N LEU A 80 -5.11 -10.06 -2.38
CA LEU A 80 -5.72 -9.51 -3.60
C LEU A 80 -5.41 -10.42 -4.77
N ARG A 81 -6.40 -10.66 -5.61
CA ARG A 81 -6.21 -11.24 -6.94
C ARG A 81 -7.12 -10.57 -7.95
N LEU A 82 -6.76 -10.59 -9.22
CA LEU A 82 -7.65 -10.12 -10.27
C LEU A 82 -8.84 -11.06 -10.42
N VAL A 83 -10.04 -10.50 -10.59
CA VAL A 83 -11.23 -11.32 -10.93
C VAL A 83 -11.06 -11.93 -12.32
N PRO A 84 -11.78 -13.02 -12.64
CA PRO A 84 -11.73 -13.65 -13.96
C PRO A 84 -11.93 -12.63 -15.09
N ASN A 85 -11.20 -12.81 -16.18
CA ASN A 85 -11.19 -11.95 -17.38
C ASN A 85 -10.63 -10.55 -17.18
N LYS A 86 -9.90 -10.29 -16.07
CA LYS A 86 -9.13 -9.06 -15.84
C LYS A 86 -7.64 -9.34 -15.98
N GLY A 87 -6.91 -8.41 -16.59
CA GLY A 87 -5.49 -8.48 -16.82
C GLY A 87 -4.73 -7.33 -16.16
N ILE A 88 -3.42 -7.26 -16.38
CA ILE A 88 -2.53 -6.22 -15.82
C ILE A 88 -3.02 -4.82 -16.22
N GLN A 89 -3.55 -4.65 -17.42
CA GLN A 89 -4.10 -3.38 -17.92
C GLN A 89 -5.33 -2.90 -17.14
N ASP A 90 -6.01 -3.81 -16.42
CA ASP A 90 -7.18 -3.48 -15.60
C ASP A 90 -6.80 -3.05 -14.17
N MET A 91 -5.53 -3.20 -13.79
CA MET A 91 -5.07 -2.88 -12.45
C MET A 91 -5.30 -1.41 -12.10
N ARG A 92 -5.75 -1.16 -10.88
CA ARG A 92 -6.04 0.16 -10.34
C ARG A 92 -5.31 0.34 -9.00
N PRO A 93 -5.01 1.58 -8.60
CA PRO A 93 -4.49 1.86 -7.26
C PRO A 93 -5.44 1.33 -6.17
N VAL A 94 -4.88 0.78 -5.12
CA VAL A 94 -5.65 0.24 -3.99
C VAL A 94 -5.65 1.27 -2.86
N ARG A 95 -6.85 1.58 -2.35
CA ARG A 95 -7.01 2.39 -1.14
C ARG A 95 -7.27 1.47 0.05
N VAL A 96 -6.44 1.58 1.06
CA VAL A 96 -6.62 0.89 2.34
C VAL A 96 -6.93 1.94 3.41
N THR A 97 -8.00 1.72 4.16
CA THR A 97 -8.38 2.59 5.29
C THR A 97 -8.25 1.80 6.58
N THR A 98 -7.47 2.29 7.51
CA THR A 98 -7.28 1.71 8.84
C THR A 98 -7.73 2.69 9.92
N LYS A 99 -8.09 2.17 11.09
CA LYS A 99 -8.39 3.01 12.25
C LYS A 99 -7.08 3.36 12.97
N GLY A 100 -7.00 4.59 13.49
CA GLY A 100 -5.84 5.07 14.24
C GLY A 100 -4.89 5.92 13.40
N ALA A 101 -3.91 6.53 14.08
CA ALA A 101 -2.97 7.47 13.50
C ALA A 101 -1.58 6.86 13.18
N ASN A 102 -1.37 5.58 13.41
CA ASN A 102 -0.10 4.93 13.13
C ASN A 102 0.04 4.65 11.64
N ILE A 103 1.00 5.32 11.02
CA ILE A 103 1.40 5.04 9.65
C ILE A 103 2.53 4.00 9.70
N ALA A 104 2.18 2.74 9.49
CA ALA A 104 3.15 1.66 9.34
C ALA A 104 3.06 1.10 7.92
N LEU A 105 4.18 1.02 7.23
CA LEU A 105 4.26 0.50 5.86
C LEU A 105 4.97 -0.86 5.86
N PRO A 106 4.39 -1.89 5.23
CA PRO A 106 4.98 -3.23 5.19
C PRO A 106 6.10 -3.32 4.14
N LEU A 107 7.18 -2.55 4.31
CA LEU A 107 8.28 -2.43 3.34
C LEU A 107 9.04 -3.74 3.10
N ARG A 108 9.08 -4.66 4.09
CA ARG A 108 9.69 -5.98 3.90
C ARG A 108 9.01 -6.77 2.78
N MET A 109 7.67 -6.66 2.68
CA MET A 109 6.91 -7.32 1.61
C MET A 109 7.27 -6.74 0.24
N VAL A 110 7.50 -5.43 0.15
CA VAL A 110 7.97 -4.78 -1.08
C VAL A 110 9.35 -5.30 -1.47
N ALA A 111 10.27 -5.38 -0.50
CA ALA A 111 11.63 -5.89 -0.73
C ALA A 111 11.65 -7.35 -1.22
N ALA A 112 10.79 -8.21 -0.68
CA ALA A 112 10.69 -9.61 -1.09
C ALA A 112 10.18 -9.79 -2.53
N GLY A 113 9.34 -8.87 -3.03
CA GLY A 113 8.72 -8.98 -4.36
C GLY A 113 9.45 -8.26 -5.50
N THR A 114 10.49 -7.45 -5.23
CA THR A 114 11.03 -6.49 -6.21
C THR A 114 12.51 -6.64 -6.52
N GLY A 115 13.22 -7.61 -5.92
CA GLY A 115 14.66 -7.80 -6.10
C GLY A 115 15.51 -6.90 -5.20
N SER A 116 16.81 -6.78 -5.51
CA SER A 116 17.80 -6.16 -4.63
C SER A 116 17.70 -4.64 -4.48
N THR A 117 17.04 -3.96 -5.40
CA THR A 117 16.91 -2.50 -5.39
C THR A 117 15.54 -2.08 -5.93
N VAL A 118 14.84 -1.26 -5.16
CA VAL A 118 13.55 -0.68 -5.55
C VAL A 118 13.50 0.79 -5.17
N GLY A 119 12.99 1.62 -6.08
CA GLY A 119 12.69 3.02 -5.79
C GLY A 119 11.32 3.14 -5.14
N ILE A 120 11.24 3.84 -4.02
CA ILE A 120 9.98 4.12 -3.32
C ILE A 120 9.84 5.62 -3.21
N SER A 121 8.74 6.17 -3.74
CA SER A 121 8.30 7.54 -3.48
C SER A 121 7.11 7.50 -2.54
N LEU A 122 7.22 8.17 -1.40
CA LEU A 122 6.21 8.17 -0.36
C LEU A 122 5.71 9.59 -0.12
N TRP A 123 4.41 9.78 -0.25
CA TRP A 123 3.74 11.02 0.07
C TRP A 123 2.96 10.85 1.36
N VAL A 124 3.29 11.64 2.38
CA VAL A 124 2.59 11.64 3.66
C VAL A 124 1.83 12.96 3.80
N ILE A 125 0.52 12.88 3.96
CA ILE A 125 -0.34 14.04 4.21
C ILE A 125 -0.88 13.90 5.64
N GLY A 126 -0.56 14.85 6.49
CA GLY A 126 -0.96 14.81 7.89
C GLY A 126 -0.68 16.15 8.60
N GLU A 127 -0.83 16.14 9.91
CA GLU A 127 -0.54 17.30 10.76
C GLU A 127 0.96 17.38 11.05
N GLY A 128 1.64 18.34 10.43
CA GLY A 128 3.07 18.57 10.63
C GLY A 128 3.95 17.70 9.72
N ARG A 129 5.25 17.75 9.97
CA ARG A 129 6.27 17.02 9.23
C ARG A 129 6.40 15.60 9.75
N TYR A 130 6.47 14.64 8.84
CA TYR A 130 6.68 13.24 9.14
C TYR A 130 8.09 12.81 8.75
N GLU A 131 8.69 11.99 9.60
CA GLU A 131 9.97 11.34 9.38
C GLU A 131 9.87 9.86 9.72
N PRO A 132 10.70 9.00 9.09
CA PRO A 132 10.72 7.59 9.44
C PRO A 132 11.23 7.41 10.88
N GLN A 133 10.55 6.55 11.64
CA GLN A 133 10.89 6.32 13.05
C GLN A 133 12.08 5.37 13.21
N ASN A 134 12.22 4.41 12.31
CA ASN A 134 13.20 3.32 12.38
C ASN A 134 14.32 3.39 11.32
N TYR A 135 14.37 4.48 10.57
CA TYR A 135 15.42 4.78 9.61
C TYR A 135 15.90 6.21 9.79
N GLY A 136 17.14 6.49 9.46
CA GLY A 136 17.62 7.87 9.35
C GLY A 136 16.95 8.60 8.18
N SER A 137 16.98 9.91 8.23
CA SER A 137 16.57 10.77 7.12
C SER A 137 17.59 11.87 6.85
N PHE A 138 17.59 12.38 5.63
CA PHE A 138 18.38 13.53 5.24
C PHE A 138 17.58 14.45 4.30
N ILE A 139 18.02 15.69 4.24
CA ILE A 139 17.55 16.70 3.27
C ILE A 139 18.79 17.14 2.50
N ILE A 140 18.66 17.32 1.21
CA ILE A 140 19.71 17.94 0.41
C ILE A 140 19.57 19.45 0.55
N ASP A 141 20.63 20.12 0.97
CA ASP A 141 20.66 21.59 1.05
C ASP A 141 20.80 22.16 -0.37
N ASP A 142 20.04 23.20 -0.68
CA ASP A 142 20.09 23.87 -1.98
C ASP A 142 21.49 24.42 -2.29
N ASN A 143 22.28 24.75 -1.27
CA ASN A 143 23.67 25.19 -1.43
C ASN A 143 24.63 24.09 -1.90
N ASP A 144 24.27 22.82 -1.71
CA ASP A 144 25.04 21.67 -2.18
C ASP A 144 24.72 21.33 -3.64
N LEU A 145 23.67 21.95 -4.19
CA LEU A 145 23.24 21.70 -5.56
C LEU A 145 23.93 22.63 -6.55
N GLY A 146 24.49 22.05 -7.59
CA GLY A 146 25.09 22.76 -8.72
C GLY A 146 24.44 22.37 -10.04
N TRP A 147 24.33 23.33 -10.95
CA TRP A 147 23.85 23.11 -12.30
C TRP A 147 24.97 23.32 -13.33
N ASP A 148 25.23 22.30 -14.10
CA ASP A 148 26.16 22.36 -15.25
C ASP A 148 25.39 22.79 -16.49
N VAL A 149 25.50 24.08 -16.82
CA VAL A 149 24.76 24.69 -17.94
C VAL A 149 25.17 24.10 -19.30
N PRO A 150 26.46 23.88 -19.61
CA PRO A 150 26.88 23.26 -20.86
C PRO A 150 26.27 21.87 -21.09
N ASN A 151 26.25 21.04 -20.06
CA ASN A 151 25.77 19.66 -20.14
C ASN A 151 24.28 19.49 -19.74
N GLN A 152 23.65 20.57 -19.35
CA GLN A 152 22.23 20.57 -18.87
C GLN A 152 21.95 19.51 -17.80
N THR A 153 22.86 19.35 -16.87
CA THR A 153 22.77 18.37 -15.78
C THR A 153 22.98 19.03 -14.42
N SER A 154 22.48 18.40 -13.37
CA SER A 154 22.78 18.77 -11.99
C SER A 154 23.61 17.70 -11.30
N ASN A 155 24.29 18.09 -10.22
CA ASN A 155 25.00 17.18 -9.33
C ASN A 155 24.07 16.44 -8.34
N TYR A 156 22.76 16.62 -8.42
CA TYR A 156 21.76 16.05 -7.48
C TYR A 156 21.97 14.55 -7.23
N LYS A 157 22.13 13.76 -8.30
CA LYS A 157 22.34 12.32 -8.19
C LYS A 157 23.59 11.95 -7.39
N ALA A 158 24.66 12.71 -7.57
CA ALA A 158 25.93 12.48 -6.86
C ALA A 158 25.82 12.85 -5.38
N VAL A 159 25.21 13.99 -5.06
CA VAL A 159 24.96 14.44 -3.69
C VAL A 159 24.07 13.45 -2.97
N ARG A 160 22.96 13.06 -3.57
CA ARG A 160 22.04 12.04 -3.05
C ARG A 160 22.75 10.71 -2.76
N ALA A 161 23.53 10.21 -3.70
CA ALA A 161 24.28 8.97 -3.53
C ALA A 161 25.27 9.04 -2.37
N ALA A 162 25.99 10.17 -2.23
CA ALA A 162 26.93 10.39 -1.14
C ALA A 162 26.23 10.42 0.23
N LEU A 163 25.09 11.10 0.35
CA LEU A 163 24.31 11.16 1.58
C LEU A 163 23.68 9.80 1.93
N THR A 164 23.17 9.07 0.94
CA THR A 164 22.65 7.71 1.11
C THR A 164 23.74 6.76 1.61
N ALA A 165 24.95 6.83 1.05
CA ALA A 165 26.07 6.00 1.48
C ALA A 165 26.52 6.31 2.93
N LYS A 166 26.49 7.57 3.36
CA LYS A 166 26.75 7.96 4.77
C LYS A 166 25.78 7.30 5.75
N GLY A 167 24.54 7.06 5.34
CA GLY A 167 23.54 6.35 6.13
C GLY A 167 23.52 4.83 5.91
N ASN A 168 24.62 4.24 5.43
CA ASN A 168 24.73 2.80 5.13
C ASN A 168 23.61 2.28 4.19
N ASN A 169 23.15 3.11 3.26
CA ASN A 169 22.04 2.82 2.33
C ASN A 169 20.69 2.47 3.02
N SER A 170 20.54 2.87 4.27
CA SER A 170 19.32 2.64 5.07
C SER A 170 18.75 3.96 5.58
N VAL A 171 18.59 4.91 4.67
CA VAL A 171 18.12 6.27 4.98
C VAL A 171 17.09 6.71 3.96
N TRP A 172 16.23 7.64 4.36
CA TRP A 172 15.25 8.29 3.50
C TRP A 172 15.68 9.72 3.17
N GLU A 173 15.53 10.09 1.94
CA GLU A 173 15.57 11.49 1.54
C GLU A 173 14.21 12.12 1.77
N ILE A 174 14.19 13.29 2.41
CA ILE A 174 13.00 14.12 2.50
C ILE A 174 13.11 15.19 1.43
N GLU A 175 12.53 14.92 0.27
CA GLU A 175 12.61 15.79 -0.91
C GLU A 175 11.80 17.08 -0.72
N SER A 176 10.71 17.02 0.05
CA SER A 176 9.84 18.16 0.29
C SER A 176 9.08 18.03 1.60
N SER A 177 8.94 19.15 2.30
CA SER A 177 8.04 19.28 3.44
C SER A 177 7.39 20.65 3.37
N THR A 178 6.13 20.71 2.98
CA THR A 178 5.41 21.95 2.74
C THR A 178 4.02 21.95 3.34
N PHE A 179 3.54 23.11 3.72
CA PHE A 179 2.15 23.29 4.13
C PHE A 179 1.26 23.48 2.90
N LEU A 180 0.25 22.63 2.80
CA LEU A 180 -0.80 22.77 1.81
C LEU A 180 -2.05 23.32 2.48
N ASN A 181 -2.56 24.45 2.00
CA ASN A 181 -3.89 24.88 2.41
C ASN A 181 -4.95 24.04 1.68
N THR A 182 -6.16 23.98 2.23
CA THR A 182 -7.25 23.17 1.69
C THR A 182 -7.59 23.50 0.23
N ASN A 183 -7.42 24.76 -0.18
CA ASN A 183 -7.69 25.17 -1.57
C ASN A 183 -6.62 24.63 -2.54
N GLN A 184 -5.36 24.55 -2.11
CA GLN A 184 -4.28 23.96 -2.91
C GLN A 184 -4.47 22.46 -3.09
N LEU A 185 -4.86 21.75 -2.01
CA LEU A 185 -5.21 20.32 -2.09
C LEU A 185 -6.38 20.07 -3.06
N TYR A 186 -7.41 20.89 -2.99
CA TYR A 186 -8.58 20.78 -3.87
C TYR A 186 -8.22 20.99 -5.33
N SER A 187 -7.43 22.01 -5.64
CA SER A 187 -7.01 22.29 -7.01
C SER A 187 -6.14 21.18 -7.59
N THR A 188 -5.20 20.65 -6.83
CA THR A 188 -4.30 19.56 -7.28
C THR A 188 -5.07 18.26 -7.54
N VAL A 189 -6.01 17.90 -6.68
CA VAL A 189 -6.83 16.68 -6.83
C VAL A 189 -7.82 16.78 -8.00
N VAL A 190 -8.42 17.94 -8.20
CA VAL A 190 -9.41 18.16 -9.29
C VAL A 190 -8.74 18.19 -10.65
N TYR A 191 -7.56 18.80 -10.78
CA TYR A 191 -6.83 18.83 -12.05
C TYR A 191 -6.24 17.47 -12.46
N SER A 192 -5.89 16.63 -11.51
CA SER A 192 -5.42 15.27 -11.83
C SER A 192 -6.53 14.30 -12.24
N SER A 193 -7.77 14.57 -11.86
CA SER A 193 -8.94 13.74 -12.22
C SER A 193 -9.64 14.17 -13.52
N GLY A 194 -9.30 15.33 -14.08
CA GLY A 194 -9.97 15.94 -15.22
C GLY A 194 -9.37 15.64 -16.61
N ASN A 195 -8.30 14.85 -16.72
CA ASN A 195 -7.62 14.64 -17.98
C ASN A 195 -7.59 13.15 -18.40
N THR A 196 -8.77 12.51 -18.39
CA THR A 196 -9.00 11.24 -19.07
C THR A 196 -10.19 11.41 -19.99
N SER A 197 -9.98 12.00 -21.14
CA SER A 197 -10.82 11.86 -22.31
C SER A 197 -10.02 11.21 -23.44
#